data_6483b79eec2c83d00ddfa55acd2609c0
#
_entry.id   6483b79eec2c83d00ddfa55acd2609c0
#
_cell.length_a   1.000
_cell.length_b   1.000
_cell.length_c   1.000
_cell.angle_alpha   90.00
_cell.angle_beta   90.00
_cell.angle_gamma   90.00
#
_symmetry.space_group_name_H-M   'P 1'
#
loop_
_entity.id
_entity.type
_entity.pdbx_description
1 polymer ?
#
loop_
_entity_poly.entity_id
_entity_poly.type
_entity_poly.pdbx_seq_one_letter_code
_entity_poly.pdbx_strand_id
1 'polypeptide(L)'
;TDGKYLVFTSARDFNPTYSQTEWNHVYNNMGGVYLALLSKDTASPFMETDAEVAIESTPAKADASKKDETKNEASTPVVKIDIEGITDRIVKLPLPGSNYYDLYSDGTNVYYFTKGGMKMFDLKKQKEETVSDAAMMVDPAGKKAVFFKDDQLFVTDIPKGKADLSKPVNLANMKITVDYTKEWAQIFDEAWRAFRDGFYLENMHGKDWKAIKEKYAALLPY
;
A
#
# COMPACT_ATOMS: atom_id res chain seq x y z
N THR A 1 -6.12 1.96 -10.81
CA THR A 1 -5.49 3.28 -10.83
C THR A 1 -5.31 3.73 -12.27
N ASP A 2 -5.23 5.04 -12.51
CA ASP A 2 -5.16 5.66 -13.84
C ASP A 2 -3.75 5.63 -14.49
N GLY A 3 -2.77 5.03 -13.83
CA GLY A 3 -1.40 4.91 -14.34
C GLY A 3 -0.62 6.22 -14.44
N LYS A 4 -1.01 7.28 -13.72
CA LYS A 4 -0.33 8.58 -13.75
C LYS A 4 0.84 8.67 -12.79
N TYR A 5 0.72 8.04 -11.62
CA TYR A 5 1.66 8.17 -10.51
C TYR A 5 2.11 6.81 -10.01
N LEU A 6 3.38 6.72 -9.61
CA LEU A 6 3.86 5.70 -8.70
C LEU A 6 3.96 6.30 -7.29
N VAL A 7 3.23 5.75 -6.34
CA VAL A 7 3.27 6.17 -4.94
C VAL A 7 4.27 5.30 -4.19
N PHE A 8 5.17 5.91 -3.42
CA PHE A 8 6.17 5.17 -2.65
C PHE A 8 6.58 5.93 -1.37
N THR A 9 7.13 5.20 -0.42
CA THR A 9 7.78 5.78 0.76
C THR A 9 9.27 5.88 0.57
N SER A 10 9.88 6.92 1.14
CA SER A 10 11.33 7.06 1.14
C SER A 10 11.79 7.83 2.37
N ALA A 11 12.90 7.39 2.97
CA ALA A 11 13.54 8.05 4.10
C ALA A 11 14.57 9.10 3.61
N ARG A 12 14.14 10.02 2.75
CA ARG A 12 15.00 11.08 2.19
C ARG A 12 14.80 12.44 2.84
N ASP A 13 14.00 12.52 3.91
CA ASP A 13 13.88 13.70 4.76
C ASP A 13 15.03 13.70 5.77
N PHE A 14 16.10 14.40 5.42
CA PHE A 14 17.25 14.52 6.30
C PHE A 14 16.95 15.56 7.41
N ASN A 15 16.52 15.06 8.57
CA ASN A 15 16.22 15.88 9.75
C ASN A 15 16.94 15.31 11.00
N PRO A 16 18.28 15.50 11.09
CA PRO A 16 19.03 15.00 12.22
C PRO A 16 18.70 15.81 13.48
N THR A 17 18.51 15.10 14.59
CA THR A 17 18.36 15.68 15.93
C THR A 17 19.52 15.24 16.83
N TYR A 18 19.82 16.04 17.85
CA TYR A 18 20.82 15.64 18.85
C TYR A 18 20.23 14.65 19.84
N SER A 19 20.94 13.54 20.10
CA SER A 19 20.62 12.64 21.20
C SER A 19 20.87 13.35 22.54
N GLN A 20 19.95 13.16 23.47
CA GLN A 20 20.11 13.69 24.84
C GLN A 20 20.98 12.78 25.72
N THR A 21 21.29 11.57 25.26
CA THR A 21 22.03 10.57 26.03
C THR A 21 23.45 10.33 25.53
N GLU A 22 23.71 10.48 24.25
CA GLU A 22 24.98 10.05 23.63
C GLU A 22 25.54 11.10 22.68
N TRP A 23 25.50 12.30 22.82
CA TRP A 23 26.15 13.37 21.98
C TRP A 23 26.27 13.06 20.47
N ASN A 24 25.44 12.15 19.96
CA ASN A 24 25.38 11.72 18.57
C ASN A 24 24.12 12.23 17.87
N HIS A 25 24.16 12.28 16.55
CA HIS A 25 22.97 12.57 15.76
C HIS A 25 22.00 11.39 15.79
N VAL A 26 20.72 11.69 15.99
CA VAL A 26 19.62 10.74 15.89
C VAL A 26 18.79 11.10 14.67
N TYR A 27 18.49 10.10 13.86
CA TYR A 27 17.74 10.24 12.62
C TYR A 27 16.34 9.66 12.80
N ASN A 28 15.42 10.51 13.24
CA ASN A 28 14.02 10.13 13.47
C ASN A 28 13.10 10.75 12.41
N ASN A 29 12.02 10.07 12.09
CA ASN A 29 10.95 10.58 11.23
C ASN A 29 11.46 11.07 9.86
N MET A 30 12.39 10.36 9.27
CA MET A 30 12.97 10.71 7.96
C MET A 30 12.09 10.23 6.78
N GLY A 31 11.07 9.45 7.06
CA GLY A 31 10.17 8.92 6.05
C GLY A 31 9.18 9.96 5.55
N GLY A 32 8.91 9.92 4.26
CA GLY A 32 7.87 10.69 3.59
C GLY A 32 7.16 9.84 2.54
N VAL A 33 6.01 10.30 2.09
CA VAL A 33 5.27 9.73 0.96
C VAL A 33 5.53 10.56 -0.28
N TYR A 34 5.85 9.92 -1.37
CA TYR A 34 6.24 10.56 -2.62
C TYR A 34 5.42 10.04 -3.79
N LEU A 35 5.23 10.90 -4.79
CA LEU A 35 4.66 10.56 -6.09
C LEU A 35 5.75 10.72 -7.15
N ALA A 36 6.03 9.68 -7.93
CA ALA A 36 6.74 9.83 -9.19
C ALA A 36 5.70 9.96 -10.32
N LEU A 37 5.74 11.08 -11.04
CA LEU A 37 4.91 11.31 -12.21
C LEU A 37 5.48 10.48 -13.36
N LEU A 38 4.71 9.51 -13.84
CA LEU A 38 5.21 8.50 -14.80
C LEU A 38 5.42 9.08 -16.19
N SER A 39 4.57 10.01 -16.64
CA SER A 39 4.73 10.69 -17.92
C SER A 39 5.20 12.13 -17.74
N LYS A 40 5.98 12.64 -18.70
CA LYS A 40 6.37 14.05 -18.80
C LYS A 40 5.15 14.98 -18.95
N ASP A 41 4.07 14.46 -19.54
CA ASP A 41 2.82 15.19 -19.77
C ASP A 41 1.90 15.21 -18.53
N THR A 42 2.25 14.48 -17.47
CA THR A 42 1.45 14.41 -16.24
C THR A 42 1.71 15.64 -15.38
N ALA A 43 0.70 16.46 -15.17
CA ALA A 43 0.80 17.59 -14.25
C ALA A 43 0.93 17.14 -12.78
N SER A 44 1.76 17.85 -12.02
CA SER A 44 1.83 17.62 -10.56
C SER A 44 0.52 18.01 -9.89
N PRO A 45 -0.02 17.21 -8.96
CA PRO A 45 -1.20 17.60 -8.20
C PRO A 45 -0.94 18.78 -7.24
N PHE A 46 0.33 19.18 -7.07
CA PHE A 46 0.76 20.27 -6.19
C PHE A 46 1.29 21.49 -6.96
N MET A 47 1.02 21.57 -8.27
CA MET A 47 1.31 22.81 -8.99
C MET A 47 0.42 23.93 -8.45
N GLU A 48 1.03 25.07 -8.16
CA GLU A 48 0.28 26.28 -7.88
C GLU A 48 -0.54 26.61 -9.13
N THR A 49 -1.85 26.61 -9.00
CA THR A 49 -2.74 27.17 -10.01
C THR A 49 -2.68 28.68 -9.83
N ASP A 50 -2.06 29.38 -10.77
CA ASP A 50 -2.18 30.82 -10.84
C ASP A 50 -3.67 31.17 -10.79
N ALA A 51 -4.04 31.98 -9.80
CA ALA A 51 -5.40 32.49 -9.66
C ALA A 51 -5.65 33.59 -10.69
N GLU A 52 -5.47 33.24 -11.99
CA GLU A 52 -6.03 34.09 -13.03
C GLU A 52 -7.56 34.01 -12.92
N VAL A 53 -8.15 35.16 -12.59
CA VAL A 53 -9.60 35.36 -12.59
C VAL A 53 -10.10 34.98 -13.98
N ALA A 54 -10.78 33.84 -14.10
CA ALA A 54 -11.44 33.45 -15.34
C ALA A 54 -12.50 34.50 -15.66
N ILE A 55 -12.24 35.37 -16.65
CA ILE A 55 -13.25 36.20 -17.24
C ILE A 55 -14.25 35.25 -17.87
N GLU A 56 -15.48 35.22 -17.34
CA GLU A 56 -16.58 34.42 -17.89
C GLU A 56 -16.82 34.82 -19.35
N SER A 57 -16.30 34.02 -20.26
CA SER A 57 -16.73 34.05 -21.66
C SER A 57 -18.03 33.27 -21.79
N THR A 58 -19.08 33.90 -22.18
CA THR A 58 -20.44 33.42 -22.44
C THR A 58 -20.40 32.08 -23.24
N PRO A 59 -21.11 31.02 -22.81
CA PRO A 59 -21.05 29.76 -23.50
C PRO A 59 -21.73 29.76 -24.85
N ALA A 60 -20.98 29.52 -25.91
CA ALA A 60 -21.55 29.13 -27.20
C ALA A 60 -22.19 27.75 -27.07
N LYS A 61 -23.46 27.65 -27.45
CA LYS A 61 -24.24 26.41 -27.55
C LYS A 61 -23.52 25.40 -28.43
N ALA A 62 -23.07 24.27 -27.86
CA ALA A 62 -22.67 23.11 -28.61
C ALA A 62 -23.77 22.05 -28.55
N ASP A 63 -24.08 21.54 -29.71
CA ASP A 63 -25.15 20.66 -30.11
C ASP A 63 -25.11 19.28 -29.41
N ALA A 64 -26.29 18.82 -29.03
CA ALA A 64 -26.47 17.50 -28.45
C ALA A 64 -26.43 16.42 -29.56
N SER A 65 -25.43 15.56 -29.56
CA SER A 65 -25.46 14.32 -30.37
C SER A 65 -25.02 13.10 -29.55
N LYS A 66 -26.05 12.26 -29.35
CA LYS A 66 -26.06 10.80 -29.14
C LYS A 66 -25.04 10.14 -28.22
N LYS A 67 -25.58 9.75 -27.05
CA LYS A 67 -25.08 8.60 -26.27
C LYS A 67 -25.10 7.34 -27.11
N ASP A 68 -23.95 6.76 -27.35
CA ASP A 68 -23.80 5.38 -27.74
C ASP A 68 -23.38 4.59 -26.48
N GLU A 69 -24.30 3.77 -25.99
CA GLU A 69 -24.03 2.87 -24.85
C GLU A 69 -23.26 1.65 -25.37
N THR A 70 -21.94 1.79 -25.51
CA THR A 70 -21.07 0.63 -25.70
C THR A 70 -20.57 0.20 -24.32
N LYS A 71 -20.99 -0.99 -23.87
CA LYS A 71 -20.40 -1.71 -22.72
C LYS A 71 -18.88 -1.78 -22.93
N ASN A 72 -18.15 -0.94 -22.25
CA ASN A 72 -16.70 -1.05 -22.16
C ASN A 72 -16.37 -2.20 -21.19
N GLU A 73 -15.91 -3.31 -21.74
CA GLU A 73 -15.06 -4.24 -21.02
C GLU A 73 -13.88 -3.43 -20.48
N ALA A 74 -13.60 -3.55 -19.16
CA ALA A 74 -12.55 -2.80 -18.50
C ALA A 74 -11.19 -3.17 -19.08
N SER A 75 -10.76 -2.44 -20.13
CA SER A 75 -9.40 -2.56 -20.64
C SER A 75 -8.44 -2.04 -19.59
N THR A 76 -7.46 -2.86 -19.23
CA THR A 76 -6.36 -2.43 -18.36
C THR A 76 -5.73 -1.17 -18.95
N PRO A 77 -5.63 -0.07 -18.20
CA PRO A 77 -5.06 1.17 -18.73
C PRO A 77 -3.60 0.95 -19.15
N VAL A 78 -3.27 1.40 -20.37
CA VAL A 78 -1.87 1.37 -20.84
C VAL A 78 -1.10 2.45 -20.11
N VAL A 79 -0.17 2.04 -19.27
CA VAL A 79 0.68 2.97 -18.49
C VAL A 79 1.82 3.44 -19.37
N LYS A 80 1.90 4.76 -19.62
CA LYS A 80 3.03 5.41 -20.29
C LYS A 80 4.07 5.81 -19.23
N ILE A 81 5.32 5.36 -19.43
CA ILE A 81 6.43 5.70 -18.51
C ILE A 81 7.55 6.36 -19.33
N ASP A 82 7.83 7.62 -19.04
CA ASP A 82 8.96 8.37 -19.58
C ASP A 82 10.13 8.30 -18.58
N ILE A 83 11.07 7.37 -18.80
CA ILE A 83 12.18 7.10 -17.85
C ILE A 83 13.14 8.30 -17.74
N GLU A 84 13.44 8.95 -18.84
CA GLU A 84 14.34 10.11 -18.86
C GLU A 84 13.80 11.24 -17.97
N GLY A 85 14.62 11.71 -17.01
CA GLY A 85 14.27 12.76 -16.06
C GLY A 85 13.17 12.36 -15.05
N ILE A 86 12.91 11.07 -14.82
CA ILE A 86 11.87 10.63 -13.86
C ILE A 86 12.21 11.06 -12.42
N THR A 87 13.49 11.16 -12.07
CA THR A 87 13.96 11.64 -10.76
C THR A 87 13.58 13.08 -10.48
N ASP A 88 13.48 13.91 -11.51
CA ASP A 88 13.12 15.32 -11.40
C ASP A 88 11.60 15.52 -11.31
N ARG A 89 10.84 14.46 -11.54
CA ARG A 89 9.38 14.41 -11.44
C ARG A 89 8.88 13.70 -10.19
N ILE A 90 9.74 13.62 -9.17
CA ILE A 90 9.33 13.09 -7.86
C ILE A 90 8.90 14.26 -6.99
N VAL A 91 7.65 14.23 -6.54
CA VAL A 91 7.08 15.23 -5.65
C VAL A 91 6.71 14.61 -4.31
N LYS A 92 6.97 15.32 -3.22
CA LYS A 92 6.61 14.88 -1.87
C LYS A 92 5.18 15.30 -1.55
N LEU A 93 4.40 14.42 -0.92
CA LEU A 93 3.14 14.83 -0.29
C LEU A 93 3.44 15.80 0.86
N PRO A 94 2.60 16.84 1.06
CA PRO A 94 2.75 17.81 2.15
C PRO A 94 2.36 17.18 3.50
N LEU A 95 3.09 16.13 3.89
CA LEU A 95 2.90 15.38 5.11
C LEU A 95 4.13 15.51 6.01
N PRO A 96 3.96 15.46 7.35
CA PRO A 96 5.10 15.47 8.27
C PRO A 96 5.99 14.25 8.07
N GLY A 97 7.27 14.36 8.44
CA GLY A 97 8.16 13.21 8.48
C GLY A 97 7.66 12.16 9.47
N SER A 98 7.53 10.91 9.04
CA SER A 98 7.05 9.79 9.85
C SER A 98 7.41 8.45 9.22
N ASN A 99 7.06 7.35 9.88
CA ASN A 99 7.05 6.04 9.26
C ASN A 99 5.68 5.80 8.62
N TYR A 100 5.69 5.53 7.32
CA TYR A 100 4.50 5.30 6.51
C TYR A 100 4.51 3.86 6.00
N TYR A 101 3.41 3.14 6.18
CA TYR A 101 3.24 1.73 5.81
C TYR A 101 1.96 1.55 5.00
N ASP A 102 1.78 0.36 4.39
CA ASP A 102 0.55 -0.09 3.76
C ASP A 102 -0.04 0.93 2.77
N LEU A 103 0.81 1.37 1.83
CA LEU A 103 0.41 2.34 0.81
C LEU A 103 -0.60 1.74 -0.18
N TYR A 104 -1.67 2.48 -0.40
CA TYR A 104 -2.62 2.22 -1.48
C TYR A 104 -3.06 3.53 -2.12
N SER A 105 -3.39 3.52 -3.42
CA SER A 105 -4.00 4.68 -4.10
C SER A 105 -5.13 4.25 -5.00
N ASP A 106 -6.23 4.98 -4.97
CA ASP A 106 -7.34 4.85 -5.92
C ASP A 106 -7.24 5.81 -7.12
N GLY A 107 -6.12 6.55 -7.24
CA GLY A 107 -5.86 7.56 -8.25
C GLY A 107 -6.26 8.99 -7.83
N THR A 108 -7.15 9.14 -6.87
CA THR A 108 -7.59 10.44 -6.31
C THR A 108 -7.05 10.63 -4.90
N ASN A 109 -7.00 9.55 -4.14
CA ASN A 109 -6.56 9.52 -2.76
C ASN A 109 -5.34 8.60 -2.59
N VAL A 110 -4.50 8.94 -1.64
CA VAL A 110 -3.40 8.10 -1.18
C VAL A 110 -3.68 7.69 0.26
N TYR A 111 -3.76 6.38 0.48
CA TYR A 111 -3.98 5.79 1.80
C TYR A 111 -2.65 5.29 2.34
N TYR A 112 -2.45 5.43 3.64
CA TYR A 112 -1.24 4.98 4.33
C TYR A 112 -1.52 4.75 5.81
N PHE A 113 -0.79 3.82 6.39
CA PHE A 113 -0.83 3.55 7.81
C PHE A 113 0.34 4.25 8.51
N THR A 114 0.08 4.83 9.68
CA THR A 114 1.07 5.43 10.57
C THR A 114 0.86 4.94 12.00
N LYS A 115 1.72 5.33 12.93
CA LYS A 115 1.49 5.08 14.37
C LYS A 115 0.14 5.61 14.87
N GLY A 116 -0.43 6.61 14.18
CA GLY A 116 -1.75 7.20 14.49
C GLY A 116 -2.94 6.54 13.78
N GLY A 117 -2.74 5.38 13.14
CA GLY A 117 -3.78 4.65 12.40
C GLY A 117 -3.72 4.85 10.89
N MET A 118 -4.76 4.36 10.22
CA MET A 118 -4.97 4.46 8.78
C MET A 118 -5.48 5.85 8.41
N LYS A 119 -4.80 6.49 7.49
CA LYS A 119 -5.12 7.83 7.01
C LYS A 119 -5.27 7.85 5.50
N MET A 120 -5.90 8.87 5.00
CA MET A 120 -6.09 9.14 3.59
C MET A 120 -5.70 10.60 3.29
N PHE A 121 -4.98 10.81 2.20
CA PHE A 121 -4.68 12.12 1.67
C PHE A 121 -5.39 12.31 0.33
N ASP A 122 -6.30 13.27 0.25
CA ASP A 122 -6.98 13.68 -0.98
C ASP A 122 -6.04 14.57 -1.80
N LEU A 123 -5.60 14.07 -2.97
CA LEU A 123 -4.63 14.76 -3.83
C LEU A 123 -5.17 16.08 -4.39
N LYS A 124 -6.50 16.16 -4.61
CA LYS A 124 -7.13 17.36 -5.17
C LYS A 124 -7.37 18.44 -4.11
N LYS A 125 -7.88 18.02 -2.94
CA LYS A 125 -8.15 18.95 -1.84
C LYS A 125 -6.90 19.26 -1.01
N GLN A 126 -5.83 18.48 -1.20
CA GLN A 126 -4.59 18.55 -0.43
C GLN A 126 -4.84 18.45 1.08
N LYS A 127 -5.73 17.54 1.48
CA LYS A 127 -6.16 17.39 2.86
C LYS A 127 -6.01 15.94 3.35
N GLU A 128 -5.46 15.81 4.56
CA GLU A 128 -5.39 14.55 5.28
C GLU A 128 -6.66 14.30 6.10
N GLU A 129 -7.17 13.07 6.08
CA GLU A 129 -8.28 12.61 6.91
C GLU A 129 -7.96 11.26 7.55
N THR A 130 -8.44 11.04 8.78
CA THR A 130 -8.31 9.76 9.46
C THR A 130 -9.39 8.80 8.98
N VAL A 131 -8.97 7.61 8.54
CA VAL A 131 -9.84 6.55 8.04
C VAL A 131 -10.23 5.58 9.17
N SER A 132 -9.24 5.08 9.91
CA SER A 132 -9.44 4.09 10.97
C SER A 132 -8.22 4.03 11.88
N ASP A 133 -8.39 3.48 13.07
CA ASP A 133 -7.29 3.07 13.96
C ASP A 133 -6.74 1.67 13.59
N ALA A 134 -7.41 0.92 12.71
CA ALA A 134 -6.97 -0.35 12.17
C ALA A 134 -6.32 -0.20 10.79
N ALA A 135 -5.38 -1.08 10.48
CA ALA A 135 -4.80 -1.18 9.14
C ALA A 135 -5.85 -1.63 8.11
N MET A 136 -5.68 -1.16 6.89
CA MET A 136 -6.56 -1.45 5.76
C MET A 136 -5.83 -2.29 4.71
N MET A 137 -6.42 -3.40 4.32
CA MET A 137 -6.03 -4.13 3.11
C MET A 137 -7.09 -3.92 2.03
N VAL A 138 -6.65 -3.77 0.80
CA VAL A 138 -7.55 -3.60 -0.35
C VAL A 138 -7.53 -4.86 -1.20
N ASP A 139 -8.69 -5.28 -1.69
CA ASP A 139 -8.79 -6.43 -2.57
C ASP A 139 -8.07 -6.16 -3.91
N PRO A 140 -7.56 -7.19 -4.60
CA PRO A 140 -6.83 -7.01 -5.86
C PRO A 140 -7.64 -6.29 -6.95
N ALA A 141 -8.97 -6.37 -6.89
CA ALA A 141 -9.85 -5.66 -7.82
C ALA A 141 -10.05 -4.18 -7.44
N GLY A 142 -9.54 -3.73 -6.28
CA GLY A 142 -9.64 -2.35 -5.82
C GLY A 142 -11.06 -1.89 -5.51
N LYS A 143 -11.96 -2.81 -5.13
CA LYS A 143 -13.38 -2.50 -4.87
C LYS A 143 -13.75 -2.48 -3.39
N LYS A 144 -13.10 -3.33 -2.62
CA LYS A 144 -13.40 -3.51 -1.19
C LYS A 144 -12.15 -3.29 -0.34
N ALA A 145 -12.38 -2.80 0.86
CA ALA A 145 -11.39 -2.69 1.91
C ALA A 145 -11.71 -3.67 3.03
N VAL A 146 -10.68 -4.30 3.57
CA VAL A 146 -10.74 -5.22 4.68
C VAL A 146 -9.99 -4.61 5.85
N PHE A 147 -10.61 -4.61 7.02
CA PHE A 147 -10.03 -4.16 8.28
C PHE A 147 -10.04 -5.30 9.29
N PHE A 148 -8.98 -5.41 10.06
CA PHE A 148 -8.92 -6.31 11.21
C PHE A 148 -8.76 -5.47 12.48
N LYS A 149 -9.74 -5.56 13.37
CA LYS A 149 -9.78 -4.79 14.61
C LYS A 149 -10.47 -5.60 15.70
N ASP A 150 -9.88 -5.61 16.90
CA ASP A 150 -10.43 -6.28 18.10
C ASP A 150 -10.86 -7.74 17.82
N ASP A 151 -10.00 -8.49 17.12
CA ASP A 151 -10.22 -9.88 16.67
C ASP A 151 -11.42 -10.06 15.74
N GLN A 152 -11.90 -8.99 15.15
CA GLN A 152 -13.01 -8.99 14.20
C GLN A 152 -12.57 -8.53 12.82
N LEU A 153 -13.21 -9.12 11.80
CA LEU A 153 -12.99 -8.79 10.40
C LEU A 153 -14.12 -7.91 9.89
N PHE A 154 -13.77 -6.81 9.22
CA PHE A 154 -14.73 -5.91 8.61
C PHE A 154 -14.43 -5.79 7.11
N VAL A 155 -15.48 -5.81 6.29
CA VAL A 155 -15.41 -5.62 4.85
C VAL A 155 -16.30 -4.45 4.47
N THR A 156 -15.70 -3.42 3.86
CA THR A 156 -16.41 -2.20 3.44
C THR A 156 -16.08 -1.88 1.99
N ASP A 157 -16.77 -0.92 1.41
CA ASP A 157 -16.23 -0.21 0.25
C ASP A 157 -14.97 0.56 0.66
N ILE A 158 -14.11 0.92 -0.30
CA ILE A 158 -12.92 1.72 0.00
C ILE A 158 -13.38 3.07 0.57
N PRO A 159 -13.04 3.39 1.85
CA PRO A 159 -13.56 4.58 2.51
C PRO A 159 -13.03 5.87 1.89
N LYS A 160 -13.90 6.83 1.65
CA LYS A 160 -13.54 8.20 1.25
C LYS A 160 -13.58 9.19 2.43
N GLY A 161 -13.23 8.71 3.60
CA GLY A 161 -13.24 9.38 4.89
C GLY A 161 -13.20 8.33 5.99
N LYS A 162 -13.82 8.59 7.14
CA LYS A 162 -13.87 7.64 8.26
C LYS A 162 -14.58 6.35 7.86
N ALA A 163 -13.93 5.20 8.07
CA ALA A 163 -14.50 3.88 7.81
C ALA A 163 -15.63 3.55 8.78
N ASP A 164 -16.71 2.96 8.27
CA ASP A 164 -17.77 2.39 9.11
C ASP A 164 -17.43 0.92 9.43
N LEU A 165 -16.96 0.70 10.66
CA LEU A 165 -16.65 -0.62 11.21
C LEU A 165 -17.70 -1.08 12.25
N SER A 166 -18.97 -0.77 12.01
CA SER A 166 -20.06 -1.16 12.92
C SER A 166 -20.54 -2.59 12.73
N LYS A 167 -20.25 -3.22 11.58
CA LYS A 167 -20.77 -4.54 11.21
C LYS A 167 -19.64 -5.50 10.87
N PRO A 168 -19.16 -6.32 11.84
CA PRO A 168 -18.17 -7.33 11.56
C PRO A 168 -18.73 -8.46 10.69
N VAL A 169 -17.82 -9.12 9.97
CA VAL A 169 -18.15 -10.35 9.23
C VAL A 169 -18.46 -11.46 10.24
N ASN A 170 -19.61 -12.11 10.08
CA ASN A 170 -19.97 -13.23 10.96
C ASN A 170 -19.20 -14.50 10.53
N LEU A 171 -18.23 -14.89 11.32
CA LEU A 171 -17.41 -16.10 11.13
C LEU A 171 -17.83 -17.26 12.03
N ALA A 172 -18.91 -17.13 12.84
CA ALA A 172 -19.30 -18.13 13.83
C ALA A 172 -19.60 -19.51 13.24
N ASN A 173 -20.01 -19.58 11.98
CA ASN A 173 -20.31 -20.84 11.29
C ASN A 173 -19.16 -21.31 10.37
N MET A 174 -18.03 -20.60 10.35
CA MET A 174 -16.88 -21.01 9.58
C MET A 174 -16.24 -22.24 10.23
N LYS A 175 -16.21 -23.35 9.49
CA LYS A 175 -15.59 -24.61 9.92
C LYS A 175 -14.54 -25.00 8.89
N ILE A 176 -13.40 -25.47 9.38
CA ILE A 176 -12.34 -26.04 8.59
C ILE A 176 -12.11 -27.49 9.04
N THR A 177 -11.96 -28.37 8.08
CA THR A 177 -11.53 -29.75 8.36
C THR A 177 -10.03 -29.82 8.13
N VAL A 178 -9.29 -30.17 9.17
CA VAL A 178 -7.83 -30.29 9.12
C VAL A 178 -7.47 -31.77 9.15
N ASP A 179 -6.65 -32.19 8.18
CA ASP A 179 -5.96 -33.48 8.18
C ASP A 179 -4.58 -33.29 8.81
N TYR A 180 -4.44 -33.57 10.08
CA TYR A 180 -3.23 -33.34 10.84
C TYR A 180 -1.99 -34.02 10.23
N THR A 181 -2.15 -35.21 9.65
CA THR A 181 -1.03 -35.93 9.05
C THR A 181 -0.45 -35.16 7.87
N LYS A 182 -1.30 -34.58 7.03
CA LYS A 182 -0.87 -33.74 5.91
C LYS A 182 -0.35 -32.39 6.38
N GLU A 183 -0.99 -31.81 7.38
CA GLU A 183 -0.59 -30.54 7.97
C GLU A 183 0.80 -30.64 8.61
N TRP A 184 1.09 -31.70 9.36
CA TRP A 184 2.42 -31.91 9.95
C TRP A 184 3.52 -32.04 8.90
N ALA A 185 3.25 -32.70 7.80
CA ALA A 185 4.20 -32.78 6.70
C ALA A 185 4.48 -31.39 6.10
N GLN A 186 3.44 -30.56 5.94
CA GLN A 186 3.58 -29.18 5.49
C GLN A 186 4.34 -28.34 6.52
N ILE A 187 3.98 -28.38 7.79
CA ILE A 187 4.65 -27.63 8.87
C ILE A 187 6.14 -27.95 8.90
N PHE A 188 6.50 -29.26 8.81
CA PHE A 188 7.87 -29.68 8.77
C PHE A 188 8.64 -29.10 7.57
N ASP A 189 8.03 -29.16 6.38
CA ASP A 189 8.64 -28.62 5.16
C ASP A 189 8.83 -27.10 5.22
N GLU A 190 7.82 -26.38 5.71
CA GLU A 190 7.91 -24.91 5.92
C GLU A 190 8.98 -24.54 6.95
N ALA A 191 9.04 -25.25 8.08
CA ALA A 191 10.05 -25.03 9.10
C ALA A 191 11.46 -25.28 8.54
N TRP A 192 11.64 -26.37 7.80
CA TRP A 192 12.92 -26.67 7.17
C TRP A 192 13.35 -25.57 6.19
N ARG A 193 12.40 -25.06 5.35
CA ARG A 193 12.66 -23.97 4.42
C ARG A 193 12.96 -22.66 5.14
N ALA A 194 12.20 -22.33 6.18
CA ALA A 194 12.42 -21.11 6.96
C ALA A 194 13.84 -21.09 7.57
N PHE A 195 14.31 -22.22 8.12
CA PHE A 195 15.67 -22.32 8.60
C PHE A 195 16.71 -22.23 7.47
N ARG A 196 16.49 -22.90 6.34
CA ARG A 196 17.39 -22.83 5.19
C ARG A 196 17.57 -21.41 4.69
N ASP A 197 16.46 -20.67 4.53
CA ASP A 197 16.45 -19.37 3.87
C ASP A 197 16.77 -18.23 4.84
N GLY A 198 16.52 -18.43 6.14
CA GLY A 198 16.75 -17.44 7.19
C GLY A 198 18.04 -17.61 7.98
N PHE A 199 18.79 -18.70 7.77
CA PHE A 199 20.03 -18.90 8.51
C PHE A 199 21.14 -17.95 8.01
N TYR A 200 21.87 -17.34 8.95
CA TYR A 200 22.83 -16.29 8.65
C TYR A 200 24.06 -16.74 7.84
N LEU A 201 24.30 -18.03 7.72
CA LEU A 201 25.44 -18.62 7.01
C LEU A 201 24.94 -19.63 5.98
N GLU A 202 25.15 -19.37 4.68
CA GLU A 202 24.64 -20.19 3.58
C GLU A 202 25.00 -21.67 3.65
N ASN A 203 26.20 -21.99 4.14
CA ASN A 203 26.67 -23.38 4.24
C ASN A 203 26.21 -24.10 5.53
N MET A 204 25.33 -23.52 6.35
CA MET A 204 24.78 -24.10 7.58
C MET A 204 25.85 -24.65 8.52
N HIS A 205 26.99 -23.94 8.67
CA HIS A 205 28.19 -24.42 9.37
C HIS A 205 28.73 -25.75 8.85
N GLY A 206 28.65 -26.00 7.56
CA GLY A 206 29.09 -27.23 6.92
C GLY A 206 28.19 -28.45 7.18
N LYS A 207 26.94 -28.22 7.68
CA LYS A 207 25.95 -29.29 7.85
C LYS A 207 25.21 -29.52 6.54
N ASP A 208 25.05 -30.82 6.18
CA ASP A 208 24.17 -31.22 5.08
C ASP A 208 22.71 -31.03 5.51
N TRP A 209 22.17 -29.84 5.24
CA TRP A 209 20.80 -29.47 5.63
C TRP A 209 19.75 -30.33 4.92
N LYS A 210 20.05 -30.82 3.72
CA LYS A 210 19.18 -31.74 2.98
C LYS A 210 19.13 -33.14 3.63
N ALA A 211 20.27 -33.69 3.99
CA ALA A 211 20.33 -34.97 4.70
C ALA A 211 19.62 -34.90 6.07
N ILE A 212 19.68 -33.76 6.74
CA ILE A 212 18.92 -33.49 7.98
C ILE A 212 17.42 -33.60 7.71
N LYS A 213 16.92 -32.96 6.62
CA LYS A 213 15.51 -33.04 6.22
C LYS A 213 15.08 -34.48 6.03
N GLU A 214 15.83 -35.26 5.23
CA GLU A 214 15.51 -36.64 4.91
C GLU A 214 15.46 -37.52 6.17
N LYS A 215 16.43 -37.34 7.08
CA LYS A 215 16.48 -38.04 8.36
C LYS A 215 15.23 -37.84 9.21
N TYR A 216 14.78 -36.62 9.36
CA TYR A 216 13.65 -36.26 10.24
C TYR A 216 12.30 -36.44 9.56
N ALA A 217 12.21 -36.29 8.22
CA ALA A 217 10.99 -36.57 7.47
C ALA A 217 10.49 -38.00 7.62
N ALA A 218 11.42 -38.97 7.83
CA ALA A 218 11.06 -40.34 8.09
C ALA A 218 10.24 -40.55 9.38
N LEU A 219 10.21 -39.60 10.29
CA LEU A 219 9.46 -39.66 11.54
C LEU A 219 8.00 -39.12 11.42
N LEU A 220 7.69 -38.45 10.32
CA LEU A 220 6.36 -37.81 10.14
C LEU A 220 5.15 -38.76 10.16
N PRO A 221 5.26 -40.03 9.73
CA PRO A 221 4.15 -40.99 9.80
C PRO A 221 3.82 -41.48 11.21
N TYR A 222 4.69 -41.25 12.20
CA TYR A 222 4.57 -41.75 13.58
C TYR A 222 4.24 -40.59 14.55
#